data_cbc4a393442031cc2e65acc40e7d34d7
#
_entry.id   cbc4a393442031cc2e65acc40e7d34d7
#
_cell.length_a   1.000
_cell.length_b   1.000
_cell.length_c   1.000
_cell.angle_alpha   90.00
_cell.angle_beta   90.00
_cell.angle_gamma   90.00
#
_symmetry.space_group_name_H-M   'P 1'
#
loop_
_entity.id
_entity.type
_entity.pdbx_description
1 polymer ?
#
loop_
_entity_poly.entity_id
_entity_poly.type
_entity_poly.pdbx_seq_one_letter_code
_entity_poly.pdbx_strand_id
1 'polypeptide(L)'
;MHQTQQALVLQFGDPRRVITEPGLNFKVPFVQNVISIDKRILDLDSPAEELIASDQKRLVVDAFTRYRIIDPLQFYKALRDERRARSRLAAIVSSSMRSVYGEEEFQAVVRHKRDDLMTRIRDLVNEQARDFGIEIVDVRIRRADLPEANSQAIYRLSLIHI
;
A
#
# COMPACT_ATOMS: atom_id res chain seq x y z
N MET A 1 7.25 15.50 21.71
CA MET A 1 6.57 14.86 20.55
C MET A 1 6.69 15.78 19.34
N HIS A 2 7.12 15.24 18.22
CA HIS A 2 7.22 16.00 16.96
C HIS A 2 5.84 16.25 16.35
N GLN A 3 5.72 17.34 15.57
CA GLN A 3 4.45 17.70 14.91
C GLN A 3 3.98 16.64 13.90
N THR A 4 4.89 15.82 13.37
CA THR A 4 4.59 14.78 12.37
C THR A 4 4.28 13.42 12.96
N GLN A 5 4.26 13.30 14.30
CA GLN A 5 4.07 12.03 14.99
C GLN A 5 2.85 12.05 15.90
N GLN A 6 2.26 10.89 16.06
CA GLN A 6 1.24 10.60 17.06
C GLN A 6 1.87 9.75 18.15
N ALA A 7 1.42 9.90 19.38
CA ALA A 7 1.93 9.12 20.48
C ALA A 7 0.83 8.17 21.00
N LEU A 8 1.20 6.93 21.25
CA LEU A 8 0.34 5.93 21.85
C LEU A 8 0.91 5.58 23.23
N VAL A 9 0.12 5.81 24.27
CA VAL A 9 0.50 5.51 25.65
C VAL A 9 0.06 4.09 25.99
N LEU A 10 1.01 3.23 26.34
CA LEU A 10 0.78 1.84 26.70
C LEU A 10 0.93 1.65 28.21
N GLN A 11 0.04 0.86 28.80
CA GLN A 11 0.14 0.42 30.19
C GLN A 11 0.23 -1.09 30.20
N PHE A 12 1.37 -1.63 30.63
CA PHE A 12 1.68 -3.08 30.59
C PHE A 12 1.45 -3.72 29.20
N GLY A 13 1.77 -2.97 28.14
CA GLY A 13 1.55 -3.41 26.77
C GLY A 13 0.16 -3.16 26.22
N ASP A 14 -0.81 -2.75 27.03
CA ASP A 14 -2.14 -2.37 26.56
C ASP A 14 -2.22 -0.90 26.18
N PRO A 15 -2.78 -0.56 25.02
CA PRO A 15 -2.97 0.84 24.64
C PRO A 15 -4.04 1.50 25.52
N ARG A 16 -3.69 2.64 26.12
CA ARG A 16 -4.59 3.39 27.01
C ARG A 16 -4.99 4.75 26.47
N ARG A 17 -4.09 5.43 25.77
CA ARG A 17 -4.33 6.80 25.34
C ARG A 17 -3.59 7.08 24.03
N VAL A 18 -4.24 7.86 23.16
CA VAL A 18 -3.66 8.35 21.91
C VAL A 18 -3.48 9.86 22.01
N ILE A 19 -2.30 10.35 21.64
CA ILE A 19 -1.97 11.77 21.61
C ILE A 19 -1.67 12.15 20.17
N THR A 20 -2.52 12.97 19.58
CA THR A 20 -2.39 13.41 18.19
C THR A 20 -1.84 14.83 18.05
N GLU A 21 -1.97 15.65 19.09
CA GLU A 21 -1.49 17.03 19.07
C GLU A 21 -0.09 17.15 19.69
N PRO A 22 0.82 17.95 19.09
CA PRO A 22 2.13 18.22 19.68
C PRO A 22 1.99 18.95 21.01
N GLY A 23 2.86 18.65 21.94
CA GLY A 23 2.89 19.32 23.23
C GLY A 23 3.53 18.48 24.33
N LEU A 24 3.44 18.99 25.55
CA LEU A 24 3.92 18.31 26.73
C LEU A 24 2.80 17.45 27.32
N ASN A 25 3.05 16.15 27.44
CA ASN A 25 2.12 15.18 27.99
C ASN A 25 2.82 14.35 29.06
N PHE A 26 2.05 13.90 30.05
CA PHE A 26 2.57 13.13 31.17
C PHE A 26 2.22 11.65 31.07
N LYS A 27 3.13 10.79 31.53
CA LYS A 27 2.89 9.36 31.69
C LYS A 27 3.24 8.93 33.11
N VAL A 28 2.64 7.83 33.57
CA VAL A 28 3.01 7.22 34.86
C VAL A 28 4.31 6.45 34.65
N PRO A 29 5.41 6.82 35.37
CA PRO A 29 6.68 6.10 35.23
C PRO A 29 6.54 4.64 35.65
N PHE A 30 7.32 3.75 35.01
CA PHE A 30 7.38 2.30 35.26
C PHE A 30 6.15 1.50 34.83
N VAL A 31 4.98 2.15 34.64
CA VAL A 31 3.72 1.49 34.33
C VAL A 31 3.31 1.74 32.87
N GLN A 32 3.59 2.92 32.36
CA GLN A 32 3.22 3.35 31.02
C GLN A 32 4.45 3.58 30.14
N ASN A 33 4.34 3.13 28.89
CA ASN A 33 5.32 3.40 27.85
C ASN A 33 4.65 4.20 26.73
N VAL A 34 5.44 4.99 26.02
CA VAL A 34 4.98 5.80 24.91
C VAL A 34 5.61 5.30 23.61
N ILE A 35 4.77 5.03 22.62
CA ILE A 35 5.21 4.68 21.27
C ILE A 35 4.82 5.82 20.34
N SER A 36 5.77 6.31 19.55
CA SER A 36 5.52 7.35 18.55
C SER A 36 5.17 6.71 17.22
N ILE A 37 4.08 7.20 16.61
CA ILE A 37 3.60 6.72 15.31
C ILE A 37 3.56 7.91 14.36
N ASP A 38 4.08 7.74 13.15
CA ASP A 38 4.13 8.79 12.15
C ASP A 38 2.73 9.10 11.65
N LYS A 39 2.34 10.38 11.64
CA LYS A 39 1.04 10.83 11.14
C LYS A 39 1.10 11.44 9.74
N ARG A 40 2.28 11.46 9.11
CA ARG A 40 2.44 11.95 7.75
C ARG A 40 1.90 10.95 6.73
N ILE A 41 1.75 11.43 5.49
CA ILE A 41 1.49 10.55 4.36
C ILE A 41 2.79 9.78 4.06
N LEU A 42 2.71 8.46 4.11
CA LEU A 42 3.84 7.57 3.91
C LEU A 42 3.73 6.87 2.55
N ASP A 43 4.87 6.56 1.97
CA ASP A 43 4.94 5.86 0.69
C ASP A 43 5.27 4.38 0.91
N LEU A 44 4.57 3.52 0.18
CA LEU A 44 4.84 2.10 0.11
C LEU A 44 5.12 1.73 -1.35
N ASP A 45 6.35 1.35 -1.63
CA ASP A 45 6.73 0.81 -2.92
C ASP A 45 6.40 -0.68 -2.98
N SER A 46 5.58 -1.07 -3.94
CA SER A 46 5.33 -2.47 -4.25
C SER A 46 6.31 -2.89 -5.34
N PRO A 47 7.03 -4.00 -5.17
CA PRO A 47 7.92 -4.47 -6.23
C PRO A 47 7.14 -4.79 -7.50
N ALA A 48 7.80 -4.72 -8.63
CA ALA A 48 7.20 -5.09 -9.91
C ALA A 48 6.68 -6.51 -9.84
N GLU A 49 5.42 -6.70 -10.22
CA GLU A 49 4.74 -7.99 -10.13
C GLU A 49 4.16 -8.37 -11.48
N GLU A 50 4.23 -9.66 -11.79
CA GLU A 50 3.64 -10.19 -13.00
C GLU A 50 2.17 -10.56 -12.75
N LEU A 51 1.28 -9.96 -13.54
CA LEU A 51 -0.16 -10.15 -13.45
C LEU A 51 -0.70 -10.71 -14.77
N ILE A 52 -1.84 -11.37 -14.71
CA ILE A 52 -2.52 -11.93 -15.88
C ILE A 52 -3.83 -11.19 -16.11
N ALA A 53 -3.99 -10.59 -17.29
CA ALA A 53 -5.22 -9.93 -17.70
C ALA A 53 -6.30 -10.97 -18.10
N SER A 54 -7.53 -10.51 -18.29
CA SER A 54 -8.66 -11.38 -18.61
C SER A 54 -8.50 -12.13 -19.95
N ASP A 55 -7.74 -11.58 -20.88
CA ASP A 55 -7.43 -12.17 -22.18
C ASP A 55 -6.16 -13.08 -22.13
N GLN A 56 -5.73 -13.50 -20.94
CA GLN A 56 -4.58 -14.38 -20.70
C GLN A 56 -3.22 -13.76 -21.03
N LYS A 57 -3.16 -12.45 -21.26
CA LYS A 57 -1.89 -11.75 -21.46
C LYS A 57 -1.23 -11.41 -20.14
N ARG A 58 0.08 -11.57 -20.10
CA ARG A 58 0.87 -11.25 -18.92
C ARG A 58 1.29 -9.80 -18.93
N LEU A 59 1.26 -9.19 -17.73
CA LEU A 59 1.66 -7.81 -17.48
C LEU A 59 2.66 -7.77 -16.37
N VAL A 60 3.68 -6.91 -16.49
CA VAL A 60 4.52 -6.51 -15.35
C VAL A 60 4.04 -5.15 -14.88
N VAL A 61 3.56 -5.08 -13.65
CA VAL A 61 3.01 -3.86 -13.06
C VAL A 61 3.86 -3.44 -11.87
N ASP A 62 4.28 -2.19 -11.90
CA ASP A 62 5.00 -1.54 -10.82
C ASP A 62 4.12 -0.43 -10.26
N ALA A 63 3.84 -0.47 -8.98
CA ALA A 63 2.95 0.47 -8.34
C ALA A 63 3.51 1.00 -7.02
N PHE A 64 3.07 2.18 -6.62
CA PHE A 64 3.31 2.67 -5.28
C PHE A 64 2.00 3.16 -4.65
N THR A 65 1.93 3.05 -3.34
CA THR A 65 0.76 3.40 -2.54
C THR A 65 1.14 4.48 -1.55
N ARG A 66 0.33 5.51 -1.45
CA ARG A 66 0.45 6.50 -0.37
C ARG A 66 -0.64 6.25 0.66
N TYR A 67 -0.24 6.18 1.91
CA TYR A 67 -1.14 5.88 3.00
C TYR A 67 -0.84 6.75 4.22
N ARG A 68 -1.78 6.77 5.15
CA ARG A 68 -1.68 7.53 6.39
C ARG A 68 -2.32 6.74 7.52
N ILE A 69 -1.70 6.77 8.68
CA ILE A 69 -2.25 6.14 9.89
C ILE A 69 -3.23 7.13 10.53
N ILE A 70 -4.53 6.81 10.51
CA ILE A 70 -5.58 7.68 11.05
C ILE A 70 -6.03 7.27 12.44
N ASP A 71 -5.88 6.00 12.80
CA ASP A 71 -6.23 5.47 14.11
C ASP A 71 -5.04 4.71 14.71
N PRO A 72 -4.18 5.39 15.48
CA PRO A 72 -3.00 4.75 16.06
C PRO A 72 -3.33 3.59 17.00
N LEU A 73 -4.46 3.66 17.69
CA LEU A 73 -4.90 2.61 18.61
C LEU A 73 -5.20 1.31 17.86
N GLN A 74 -6.01 1.41 16.80
CA GLN A 74 -6.37 0.27 15.96
C GLN A 74 -5.16 -0.28 15.21
N PHE A 75 -4.29 0.61 14.72
CA PHE A 75 -3.03 0.25 14.07
C PHE A 75 -2.16 -0.60 15.00
N TYR A 76 -1.97 -0.16 16.23
CA TYR A 76 -1.16 -0.89 17.20
C TYR A 76 -1.77 -2.24 17.56
N LYS A 77 -3.08 -2.29 17.78
CA LYS A 77 -3.79 -3.54 18.11
C LYS A 77 -3.69 -4.58 16.99
N ALA A 78 -3.80 -4.13 15.74
CA ALA A 78 -3.86 -5.02 14.59
C ALA A 78 -2.46 -5.43 14.10
N LEU A 79 -1.52 -4.47 14.04
CA LEU A 79 -0.25 -4.63 13.33
C LEU A 79 1.00 -4.44 14.21
N ARG A 80 0.89 -3.71 15.31
CA ARG A 80 1.91 -3.37 16.29
C ARG A 80 3.02 -2.45 15.79
N ASP A 81 3.59 -2.66 14.61
CA ASP A 81 4.67 -1.83 14.08
C ASP A 81 4.49 -1.51 12.60
N GLU A 82 5.26 -0.53 12.10
CA GLU A 82 5.22 -0.11 10.70
C GLU A 82 5.73 -1.18 9.74
N ARG A 83 6.63 -2.03 10.16
CA ARG A 83 7.18 -3.10 9.34
C ARG A 83 6.11 -4.13 8.98
N ARG A 84 5.32 -4.53 9.97
CA ARG A 84 4.19 -5.43 9.74
C ARG A 84 3.10 -4.77 8.89
N ALA A 85 2.88 -3.48 9.13
CA ALA A 85 1.96 -2.68 8.34
C ALA A 85 2.35 -2.68 6.86
N ARG A 86 3.61 -2.43 6.55
CA ARG A 86 4.13 -2.43 5.18
C ARG A 86 3.97 -3.78 4.49
N SER A 87 4.33 -4.86 5.19
CA SER A 87 4.14 -6.22 4.69
C SER A 87 2.67 -6.52 4.39
N ARG A 88 1.80 -6.18 5.33
CA ARG A 88 0.36 -6.44 5.19
C ARG A 88 -0.26 -5.63 4.06
N LEU A 89 0.07 -4.35 4.00
CA LEU A 89 -0.41 -3.47 2.92
C LEU A 89 0.10 -3.91 1.56
N ALA A 90 1.35 -4.31 1.45
CA ALA A 90 1.91 -4.82 0.20
C ALA A 90 1.13 -6.04 -0.30
N ALA A 91 0.79 -6.96 0.59
CA ALA A 91 -0.02 -8.14 0.27
C ALA A 91 -1.43 -7.76 -0.18
N ILE A 92 -2.07 -6.80 0.49
CA ILE A 92 -3.41 -6.31 0.16
C ILE A 92 -3.41 -5.60 -1.20
N VAL A 93 -2.42 -4.74 -1.46
CA VAL A 93 -2.27 -4.03 -2.74
C VAL A 93 -2.07 -5.04 -3.88
N SER A 94 -1.18 -6.01 -3.70
CA SER A 94 -0.91 -7.06 -4.67
C SER A 94 -2.18 -7.87 -5.01
N SER A 95 -2.90 -8.31 -3.99
CA SER A 95 -4.15 -9.06 -4.15
C SER A 95 -5.22 -8.23 -4.85
N SER A 96 -5.36 -6.96 -4.50
CA SER A 96 -6.32 -6.05 -5.13
C SER A 96 -5.98 -5.78 -6.59
N MET A 97 -4.70 -5.62 -6.91
CA MET A 97 -4.24 -5.47 -8.30
C MET A 97 -4.57 -6.69 -9.13
N ARG A 98 -4.31 -7.89 -8.62
CA ARG A 98 -4.63 -9.14 -9.32
C ARG A 98 -6.12 -9.27 -9.59
N SER A 99 -6.94 -8.93 -8.61
CA SER A 99 -8.40 -8.98 -8.74
C SER A 99 -8.90 -8.03 -9.82
N VAL A 100 -8.44 -6.78 -9.79
CA VAL A 100 -8.90 -5.74 -10.72
C VAL A 100 -8.39 -6.00 -12.14
N TYR A 101 -7.10 -6.30 -12.30
CA TYR A 101 -6.52 -6.56 -13.62
C TYR A 101 -7.00 -7.86 -14.23
N GLY A 102 -7.33 -8.85 -13.41
CA GLY A 102 -7.90 -10.11 -13.91
C GLY A 102 -9.26 -9.97 -14.57
N GLU A 103 -9.97 -8.87 -14.30
CA GLU A 103 -11.27 -8.57 -14.92
C GLU A 103 -11.16 -7.76 -16.21
N GLU A 104 -10.01 -7.17 -16.52
CA GLU A 104 -9.80 -6.24 -17.63
C GLU A 104 -8.90 -6.82 -18.70
N GLU A 105 -9.15 -6.42 -19.95
CA GLU A 105 -8.30 -6.78 -21.08
C GLU A 105 -6.99 -5.97 -21.05
N PHE A 106 -5.93 -6.55 -21.62
CA PHE A 106 -4.61 -5.95 -21.67
C PHE A 106 -4.61 -4.52 -22.24
N GLN A 107 -5.29 -4.29 -23.35
CA GLN A 107 -5.33 -2.96 -23.96
C GLN A 107 -6.06 -1.93 -23.10
N ALA A 108 -7.12 -2.34 -22.42
CA ALA A 108 -7.85 -1.47 -21.50
C ALA A 108 -6.97 -1.04 -20.33
N VAL A 109 -6.17 -1.94 -19.78
CA VAL A 109 -5.22 -1.65 -18.69
C VAL A 109 -4.17 -0.64 -19.14
N VAL A 110 -3.59 -0.83 -20.33
CA VAL A 110 -2.46 -0.03 -20.80
C VAL A 110 -2.89 1.34 -21.33
N ARG A 111 -4.06 1.46 -21.97
CA ARG A 111 -4.42 2.66 -22.72
C ARG A 111 -5.63 3.44 -22.22
N HIS A 112 -6.71 2.80 -21.80
CA HIS A 112 -8.00 3.47 -21.70
C HIS A 112 -8.59 3.63 -20.29
N LYS A 113 -8.23 2.75 -19.34
CA LYS A 113 -8.87 2.70 -18.01
C LYS A 113 -7.91 2.84 -16.85
N ARG A 114 -6.74 3.41 -17.09
CA ARG A 114 -5.69 3.50 -16.06
C ARG A 114 -6.16 4.21 -14.80
N ASP A 115 -6.82 5.36 -14.95
CA ASP A 115 -7.32 6.15 -13.81
C ASP A 115 -8.46 5.43 -13.08
N ASP A 116 -9.39 4.84 -13.81
CA ASP A 116 -10.48 4.05 -13.23
C ASP A 116 -9.96 2.85 -12.45
N LEU A 117 -8.96 2.17 -13.00
CA LEU A 117 -8.34 1.01 -12.36
C LEU A 117 -7.62 1.41 -11.07
N MET A 118 -6.90 2.52 -11.09
CA MET A 118 -6.23 3.04 -9.88
C MET A 118 -7.25 3.39 -8.80
N THR A 119 -8.37 4.01 -9.16
CA THR A 119 -9.46 4.33 -8.22
C THR A 119 -10.08 3.06 -7.64
N ARG A 120 -10.36 2.06 -8.46
CA ARG A 120 -10.91 0.78 -8.00
C ARG A 120 -9.96 0.06 -7.05
N ILE A 121 -8.67 0.03 -7.38
CA ILE A 121 -7.64 -0.57 -6.51
C ILE A 121 -7.56 0.17 -5.19
N ARG A 122 -7.52 1.51 -5.23
CA ARG A 122 -7.50 2.34 -4.03
C ARG A 122 -8.69 2.02 -3.12
N ASP A 123 -9.89 1.95 -3.67
CA ASP A 123 -11.11 1.70 -2.90
C ASP A 123 -11.10 0.30 -2.27
N LEU A 124 -10.65 -0.72 -2.99
CA LEU A 124 -10.52 -2.08 -2.46
C LEU A 124 -9.48 -2.17 -1.35
N VAL A 125 -8.32 -1.56 -1.55
CA VAL A 125 -7.25 -1.55 -0.54
C VAL A 125 -7.70 -0.76 0.69
N ASN A 126 -8.36 0.37 0.50
CA ASN A 126 -8.86 1.23 1.58
C ASN A 126 -9.90 0.50 2.44
N GLU A 127 -10.80 -0.23 1.82
CA GLU A 127 -11.80 -1.03 2.53
C GLU A 127 -11.14 -2.04 3.50
N GLN A 128 -10.10 -2.71 3.05
CA GLN A 128 -9.35 -3.66 3.87
C GLN A 128 -8.45 -2.97 4.89
N ALA A 129 -7.86 -1.84 4.53
CA ALA A 129 -6.94 -1.10 5.38
C ALA A 129 -7.61 -0.39 6.56
N ARG A 130 -8.91 -0.13 6.48
CA ARG A 130 -9.69 0.48 7.58
C ARG A 130 -9.63 -0.35 8.85
N ASP A 131 -9.62 -1.67 8.73
CA ASP A 131 -9.54 -2.58 9.87
C ASP A 131 -8.21 -2.45 10.63
N PHE A 132 -7.20 -1.86 9.99
CA PHE A 132 -5.89 -1.62 10.58
C PHE A 132 -5.66 -0.17 11.01
N GLY A 133 -6.68 0.68 10.96
CA GLY A 133 -6.55 2.09 11.28
C GLY A 133 -5.75 2.89 10.26
N ILE A 134 -5.71 2.44 9.02
CA ILE A 134 -4.95 3.05 7.93
C ILE A 134 -5.91 3.56 6.85
N GLU A 135 -5.65 4.77 6.35
CA GLU A 135 -6.33 5.35 5.19
C GLU A 135 -5.39 5.34 3.99
N ILE A 136 -5.87 4.84 2.86
CA ILE A 136 -5.14 4.89 1.61
C ILE A 136 -5.47 6.19 0.90
N VAL A 137 -4.45 7.02 0.68
CA VAL A 137 -4.61 8.31 0.01
C VAL A 137 -4.77 8.10 -1.48
N ASP A 138 -3.82 7.39 -2.10
CA ASP A 138 -3.93 6.96 -3.49
C ASP A 138 -3.05 5.73 -3.77
N VAL A 139 -3.33 5.09 -4.90
CA VAL A 139 -2.48 4.03 -5.48
C VAL A 139 -2.15 4.48 -6.88
N ARG A 140 -0.85 4.54 -7.22
CA ARG A 140 -0.38 4.96 -8.54
C ARG A 140 0.42 3.85 -9.20
N ILE A 141 0.14 3.64 -10.47
CA ILE A 141 0.85 2.69 -11.30
C ILE A 141 1.96 3.45 -12.03
N ARG A 142 3.21 3.07 -11.79
CA ARG A 142 4.36 3.66 -12.48
C ARG A 142 4.51 3.07 -13.87
N ARG A 143 4.33 1.76 -13.98
CA ARG A 143 4.57 1.02 -15.21
C ARG A 143 3.63 -0.16 -15.31
N ALA A 144 3.09 -0.37 -16.50
CA ALA A 144 2.32 -1.56 -16.84
C ALA A 144 2.74 -1.98 -18.26
N ASP A 145 3.65 -2.94 -18.35
CA ASP A 145 4.30 -3.35 -19.58
C ASP A 145 4.26 -4.86 -19.76
N LEU A 146 4.61 -5.30 -20.96
CA LEU A 146 4.85 -6.71 -21.22
C LEU A 146 6.08 -7.21 -20.44
N PRO A 147 6.10 -8.49 -20.04
CA PRO A 147 7.30 -9.06 -19.43
C PRO A 147 8.53 -8.90 -20.33
N GLU A 148 9.67 -8.62 -19.72
CA GLU A 148 10.92 -8.36 -20.42
C GLU A 148 11.33 -9.50 -21.37
N ALA A 149 11.10 -10.74 -20.95
CA ALA A 149 11.37 -11.93 -21.77
C ALA A 149 10.57 -11.92 -23.09
N ASN A 150 9.30 -11.49 -23.06
CA ASN A 150 8.46 -11.38 -24.25
C ASN A 150 8.92 -10.21 -25.14
N SER A 151 9.34 -9.11 -24.54
CA SER A 151 9.89 -7.96 -25.29
C SER A 151 11.15 -8.34 -26.06
N GLN A 152 12.05 -9.07 -25.44
CA GLN A 152 13.27 -9.56 -26.09
C GLN A 152 12.98 -10.53 -27.23
N ALA A 153 12.01 -11.43 -27.07
CA ALA A 153 11.58 -12.34 -28.12
C ALA A 153 11.01 -11.59 -29.33
N ILE A 154 10.20 -10.57 -29.10
CA ILE A 154 9.66 -9.71 -30.15
C ILE A 154 10.77 -8.96 -30.88
N TYR A 155 11.75 -8.43 -30.19
CA TYR A 155 12.90 -7.77 -30.77
C TYR A 155 13.73 -8.72 -31.65
N ARG A 156 13.98 -9.93 -31.19
CA ARG A 156 14.70 -10.94 -31.98
C ARG A 156 13.95 -11.31 -33.25
N LEU A 157 12.65 -11.48 -33.17
CA LEU A 157 11.82 -11.75 -34.34
C LEU A 157 11.85 -10.59 -35.33
N SER A 158 11.79 -9.35 -34.88
CA SER A 158 11.90 -8.17 -35.71
C SER A 158 13.24 -8.08 -36.43
N LEU A 159 14.34 -8.41 -35.73
CA LEU A 159 15.68 -8.42 -36.31
C LEU A 159 15.89 -9.54 -37.35
N ILE A 160 15.25 -10.66 -37.16
CA ILE A 160 15.33 -11.79 -38.10
C ILE A 160 14.57 -11.51 -39.39
N HIS A 161 13.49 -10.74 -39.33
CA HIS A 161 12.67 -10.39 -40.48
C HIS A 161 13.21 -9.20 -41.30
N ILE A 162 14.22 -8.53 -40.82
CA ILE A 162 14.93 -7.49 -41.55
C ILE A 162 16.14 -8.08 -42.27
#